data_39e5925fda80720e65cc3efd2083103a
#
_entry.id   39e5925fda80720e65cc3efd2083103a
#
_cell.length_a   1.000
_cell.length_b   1.000
_cell.length_c   1.000
_cell.angle_alpha   90.00
_cell.angle_beta   90.00
_cell.angle_gamma   90.00
#
_symmetry.space_group_name_H-M   'P 1'
#
loop_
_entity.id
_entity.type
_entity.pdbx_description
1 polymer ?
#
loop_
_entity_poly.entity_id
_entity_poly.type
_entity_poly.pdbx_seq_one_letter_code
_entity_poly.pdbx_strand_id
1 'polypeptide(L)'
;MNGTGGSTTSQYAYIYNLNAQVVPLEADIILSDNGVHTAGITHAPGSSGIVILGAGDYKVTFSVSGTEPNQFGLFLNGAMVPGTVYGSGAGTQQNSGQVIVTIQANDVLTLRNHTSAAAVTLAAAPPIGGTVSAVNASVLLQKLN
;
A
#
# COMPACT_ATOMS: atom_id res chain seq x y z
N MET A 1 -33.47 -6.34 -2.30
CA MET A 1 -32.71 -6.32 -2.07
C MET A 1 -32.01 -6.14 -1.92
N ASN A 2 -32.00 -6.01 -2.15
CA ASN A 2 -31.13 -6.00 -1.92
C ASN A 2 -30.31 -5.76 -1.52
N GLY A 3 -30.86 -5.49 -1.47
CA GLY A 3 -29.89 -4.83 -0.57
C GLY A 3 -28.54 -5.40 -0.60
N THR A 4 -28.53 -6.26 -1.08
CA THR A 4 -27.30 -6.97 -1.23
C THR A 4 -26.33 -6.26 -2.13
N GLY A 5 -26.78 -5.57 -3.14
CA GLY A 5 -25.90 -4.90 -4.07
C GLY A 5 -24.99 -3.88 -3.36
N GLY A 6 -25.56 -3.06 -2.51
CA GLY A 6 -24.81 -2.05 -1.78
C GLY A 6 -23.75 -2.66 -0.87
N SER A 7 -24.10 -3.70 -0.11
CA SER A 7 -23.17 -4.29 0.82
C SER A 7 -22.00 -4.97 0.11
N THR A 8 -22.19 -5.52 -1.07
CA THR A 8 -21.11 -6.18 -1.81
C THR A 8 -20.16 -5.21 -2.47
N THR A 9 -20.54 -3.94 -2.63
CA THR A 9 -19.71 -2.92 -3.27
C THR A 9 -19.03 -1.98 -2.28
N SER A 10 -19.43 -2.03 -1.00
CA SER A 10 -18.94 -1.10 0.00
C SER A 10 -17.75 -1.67 0.76
N GLN A 11 -16.67 -1.96 0.03
CA GLN A 11 -15.44 -2.43 0.65
C GLN A 11 -14.36 -1.38 0.49
N TYR A 12 -13.70 -1.08 1.60
CA TYR A 12 -12.59 -0.12 1.61
C TYR A 12 -11.65 -0.41 2.78
N ALA A 13 -10.44 0.09 2.67
CA ALA A 13 -9.45 -0.03 3.75
C ALA A 13 -8.40 1.05 3.62
N TYR A 14 -7.93 1.52 4.77
CA TYR A 14 -6.75 2.38 4.86
C TYR A 14 -5.73 1.70 5.78
N ILE A 15 -4.56 1.38 5.23
CA ILE A 15 -3.52 0.61 5.93
C ILE A 15 -2.22 1.36 5.77
N TYR A 16 -1.46 1.52 6.87
CA TYR A 16 -0.32 2.43 6.85
C TYR A 16 0.79 1.98 7.78
N ASN A 17 1.93 2.65 7.68
CA ASN A 17 3.11 2.38 8.48
C ASN A 17 3.61 3.63 9.19
N LEU A 18 3.87 3.49 10.48
CA LEU A 18 4.46 4.53 11.33
C LEU A 18 5.87 4.19 11.79
N ASN A 19 6.35 2.97 11.53
CA ASN A 19 7.60 2.48 12.07
C ASN A 19 8.78 2.78 11.16
N ALA A 20 9.95 2.91 11.77
CA ALA A 20 11.20 2.91 11.03
C ALA A 20 11.36 1.58 10.30
N GLN A 21 11.79 1.64 9.04
CA GLN A 21 11.96 0.44 8.25
C GLN A 21 12.93 0.71 7.10
N VAL A 22 13.84 -0.22 6.87
CA VAL A 22 14.64 -0.27 5.65
C VAL A 22 14.03 -1.38 4.79
N VAL A 23 13.60 -1.04 3.59
CA VAL A 23 12.94 -1.97 2.68
C VAL A 23 13.97 -2.46 1.67
N PRO A 24 14.41 -3.72 1.74
CA PRO A 24 15.35 -4.26 0.75
C PRO A 24 14.77 -4.20 -0.66
N LEU A 25 15.65 -4.21 -1.65
CA LEU A 25 15.25 -4.31 -3.04
C LEU A 25 14.44 -5.58 -3.27
N GLU A 26 13.32 -5.46 -3.96
CA GLU A 26 12.34 -6.54 -4.23
C GLU A 26 11.72 -7.12 -2.95
N ALA A 27 11.66 -6.34 -1.88
CA ALA A 27 10.91 -6.68 -0.67
C ALA A 27 9.67 -5.80 -0.54
N ASP A 28 8.67 -6.34 0.15
CA ASP A 28 7.41 -5.66 0.39
C ASP A 28 7.50 -4.82 1.68
N ILE A 29 6.86 -3.66 1.68
CA ILE A 29 6.76 -2.83 2.88
C ILE A 29 5.91 -3.56 3.92
N ILE A 30 6.41 -3.59 5.16
CA ILE A 30 5.65 -4.06 6.31
C ILE A 30 4.81 -2.88 6.82
N LEU A 31 3.50 -3.10 6.98
CA LEU A 31 2.57 -2.05 7.39
C LEU A 31 2.15 -2.26 8.83
N SER A 32 2.42 -1.27 9.68
CA SER A 32 2.28 -1.41 11.13
C SER A 32 0.86 -1.29 11.65
N ASP A 33 -0.02 -0.60 10.92
CA ASP A 33 -1.30 -0.16 11.44
C ASP A 33 -2.44 -0.36 10.44
N ASN A 34 -3.62 -0.64 10.99
CA ASN A 34 -4.87 -0.59 10.24
C ASN A 34 -5.66 0.63 10.66
N GLY A 35 -6.08 1.43 9.69
CA GLY A 35 -7.12 2.41 9.86
C GLY A 35 -8.50 1.79 9.69
N VAL A 36 -9.45 2.58 9.25
CA VAL A 36 -10.80 2.09 8.96
C VAL A 36 -10.74 1.08 7.82
N HIS A 37 -11.35 -0.07 8.01
CA HIS A 37 -11.47 -1.07 6.97
C HIS A 37 -12.73 -1.90 7.15
N THR A 38 -13.27 -2.39 6.04
CA THR A 38 -14.45 -3.26 6.05
C THR A 38 -14.04 -4.73 6.10
N ALA A 39 -15.00 -5.60 6.39
CA ALA A 39 -14.73 -7.02 6.60
C ALA A 39 -14.17 -7.73 5.36
N GLY A 40 -14.41 -7.19 4.17
CA GLY A 40 -13.93 -7.80 2.93
C GLY A 40 -12.46 -7.56 2.60
N ILE A 41 -11.77 -6.76 3.41
CA ILE A 41 -10.33 -6.49 3.24
C ILE A 41 -9.67 -6.67 4.59
N THR A 42 -8.69 -7.57 4.67
CA THR A 42 -8.02 -7.90 5.93
C THR A 42 -6.52 -7.68 5.84
N HIS A 43 -5.94 -7.27 6.95
CA HIS A 43 -4.50 -7.08 7.09
C HIS A 43 -4.12 -7.23 8.56
N ALA A 44 -3.13 -8.05 8.84
CA ALA A 44 -2.59 -8.17 10.19
C ALA A 44 -1.53 -7.09 10.41
N PRO A 45 -1.72 -6.18 11.38
CA PRO A 45 -0.69 -5.17 11.67
C PRO A 45 0.68 -5.81 11.87
N GLY A 46 1.70 -5.26 11.23
CA GLY A 46 3.05 -5.81 11.26
C GLY A 46 3.34 -6.82 10.16
N SER A 47 2.43 -7.00 9.21
CA SER A 47 2.64 -7.82 8.02
C SER A 47 2.59 -6.95 6.75
N SER A 48 3.04 -7.52 5.64
CA SER A 48 3.04 -6.82 4.35
C SER A 48 1.77 -7.06 3.53
N GLY A 49 1.11 -8.20 3.69
CA GLY A 49 0.04 -8.64 2.81
C GLY A 49 -1.32 -8.10 3.19
N ILE A 50 -2.03 -7.56 2.22
CA ILE A 50 -3.42 -7.12 2.34
C ILE A 50 -4.26 -8.12 1.56
N VAL A 51 -5.15 -8.84 2.24
CA VAL A 51 -5.97 -9.89 1.63
C VAL A 51 -7.32 -9.32 1.24
N ILE A 52 -7.66 -9.42 -0.03
CA ILE A 52 -8.95 -8.95 -0.56
C ILE A 52 -9.84 -10.17 -0.77
N LEU A 53 -10.94 -10.26 -0.01
CA LEU A 53 -11.78 -11.45 0.02
C LEU A 53 -12.77 -11.51 -1.15
N GLY A 54 -13.20 -10.36 -1.66
CA GLY A 54 -14.20 -10.29 -2.73
C GLY A 54 -13.62 -9.83 -4.05
N ALA A 55 -13.93 -10.55 -5.12
CA ALA A 55 -13.53 -10.17 -6.47
C ALA A 55 -14.21 -8.86 -6.89
N GLY A 56 -13.54 -8.08 -7.71
CA GLY A 56 -14.08 -6.85 -8.29
C GLY A 56 -12.99 -5.92 -8.79
N ASP A 57 -13.40 -4.75 -9.23
CA ASP A 57 -12.50 -3.67 -9.61
C ASP A 57 -12.29 -2.75 -8.42
N TYR A 58 -11.02 -2.49 -8.10
CA TYR A 58 -10.65 -1.68 -6.96
C TYR A 58 -9.79 -0.50 -7.38
N LYS A 59 -10.06 0.65 -6.78
CA LYS A 59 -9.12 1.77 -6.82
C LYS A 59 -8.13 1.59 -5.67
N VAL A 60 -6.85 1.60 -5.99
CA VAL A 60 -5.78 1.51 -5.00
C VAL A 60 -4.88 2.73 -5.14
N THR A 61 -4.66 3.41 -4.03
CA THR A 61 -3.76 4.58 -3.96
C THR A 61 -2.69 4.27 -2.93
N PHE A 62 -1.44 4.55 -3.26
CA PHE A 62 -0.36 4.37 -2.30
C PHE A 62 0.51 5.60 -2.19
N SER A 63 1.22 5.71 -1.07
CA SER A 63 2.17 6.78 -0.81
C SER A 63 3.35 6.22 -0.05
N VAL A 64 4.55 6.62 -0.43
CA VAL A 64 5.80 6.23 0.24
C VAL A 64 6.67 7.45 0.42
N SER A 65 7.19 7.62 1.63
CA SER A 65 8.19 8.65 1.96
C SER A 65 9.50 7.95 2.25
N GLY A 66 10.35 7.84 1.24
CA GLY A 66 11.71 7.29 1.39
C GLY A 66 12.73 8.41 1.50
N THR A 67 13.90 8.09 2.03
CA THR A 67 14.99 9.05 2.18
C THR A 67 15.98 9.00 1.02
N GLU A 68 15.85 8.03 0.12
CA GLU A 68 16.66 7.90 -1.08
C GLU A 68 15.76 7.93 -2.32
N PRO A 69 16.30 8.20 -3.53
CA PRO A 69 15.56 7.97 -4.77
C PRO A 69 15.05 6.55 -4.83
N ASN A 70 13.82 6.36 -5.33
CA ASN A 70 13.20 5.04 -5.24
C ASN A 70 12.13 4.83 -6.30
N GLN A 71 11.79 3.55 -6.51
CA GLN A 71 10.64 3.10 -7.27
C GLN A 71 9.87 2.08 -6.44
N PHE A 72 8.56 2.28 -6.31
CA PHE A 72 7.67 1.33 -5.64
C PHE A 72 6.52 0.98 -6.56
N GLY A 73 6.02 -0.23 -6.43
CA GLY A 73 4.89 -0.71 -7.21
C GLY A 73 3.98 -1.63 -6.42
N LEU A 74 2.78 -1.82 -6.96
CA LEU A 74 1.80 -2.74 -6.37
C LEU A 74 1.96 -4.12 -7.00
N PHE A 75 1.88 -5.14 -6.15
CA PHE A 75 1.99 -6.54 -6.55
C PHE A 75 0.77 -7.30 -6.05
N LEU A 76 0.23 -8.18 -6.89
CA LEU A 76 -0.82 -9.12 -6.52
C LEU A 76 -0.24 -10.52 -6.56
N ASN A 77 -0.28 -11.22 -5.41
CA ASN A 77 0.25 -12.59 -5.29
C ASN A 77 1.69 -12.70 -5.81
N GLY A 78 2.50 -11.66 -5.57
CA GLY A 78 3.89 -11.62 -6.00
C GLY A 78 4.12 -11.26 -7.47
N ALA A 79 3.07 -10.91 -8.22
CA ALA A 79 3.19 -10.46 -9.60
C ALA A 79 2.93 -8.96 -9.70
N MET A 80 3.78 -8.25 -10.44
CA MET A 80 3.64 -6.81 -10.62
C MET A 80 2.32 -6.47 -11.31
N VAL A 81 1.59 -5.49 -10.75
CA VAL A 81 0.41 -4.94 -11.41
C VAL A 81 0.88 -3.91 -12.43
N PRO A 82 0.57 -4.10 -13.73
CA PRO A 82 1.03 -3.16 -14.76
C PRO A 82 0.58 -1.72 -14.49
N GLY A 83 1.46 -0.77 -14.75
CA GLY A 83 1.15 0.65 -14.60
C GLY A 83 1.19 1.16 -13.18
N THR A 84 1.79 0.42 -12.22
CA THR A 84 1.81 0.82 -10.81
C THR A 84 3.20 1.15 -10.27
N VAL A 85 4.24 1.05 -11.07
CA VAL A 85 5.57 1.44 -10.62
C VAL A 85 5.71 2.95 -10.77
N TYR A 86 5.78 3.63 -9.64
CA TYR A 86 5.98 5.09 -9.58
C TYR A 86 7.33 5.39 -8.95
N GLY A 87 7.99 6.45 -9.41
CA GLY A 87 9.32 6.78 -8.97
C GLY A 87 9.42 8.14 -8.32
N SER A 88 10.41 8.26 -7.44
CA SER A 88 10.84 9.52 -6.85
C SER A 88 12.34 9.69 -7.13
N GLY A 89 12.72 10.79 -7.76
CA GLY A 89 14.12 11.04 -8.12
C GLY A 89 14.97 11.62 -7.01
N ALA A 90 14.37 11.89 -5.84
CA ALA A 90 15.11 12.47 -4.71
C ALA A 90 14.46 12.03 -3.40
N GLY A 91 15.27 11.96 -2.33
CA GLY A 91 14.78 11.59 -0.99
C GLY A 91 13.88 12.64 -0.34
N THR A 92 13.68 13.78 -0.97
CA THR A 92 12.76 14.83 -0.48
C THR A 92 11.45 14.85 -1.25
N GLN A 93 11.26 13.96 -2.22
CA GLN A 93 10.05 13.86 -3.02
C GLN A 93 9.18 12.71 -2.56
N GLN A 94 7.88 12.99 -2.46
CA GLN A 94 6.90 11.96 -2.15
C GLN A 94 6.71 11.03 -3.35
N ASN A 95 6.71 9.72 -3.12
CA ASN A 95 6.36 8.73 -4.14
C ASN A 95 4.91 8.33 -3.93
N SER A 96 4.02 8.75 -4.82
CA SER A 96 2.60 8.44 -4.73
C SER A 96 2.11 7.88 -6.06
N GLY A 97 1.28 6.84 -5.97
CA GLY A 97 0.72 6.20 -7.14
C GLY A 97 -0.71 5.76 -6.94
N GLN A 98 -1.36 5.41 -8.05
CA GLN A 98 -2.73 4.93 -8.04
C GLN A 98 -2.99 4.04 -9.24
N VAL A 99 -4.04 3.22 -9.13
CA VAL A 99 -4.47 2.34 -10.20
C VAL A 99 -5.92 1.94 -9.98
N ILE A 100 -6.60 1.58 -11.06
CA ILE A 100 -7.82 0.78 -10.99
C ILE A 100 -7.43 -0.61 -11.48
N VAL A 101 -7.64 -1.63 -10.66
CA VAL A 101 -7.18 -2.98 -10.94
C VAL A 101 -8.27 -4.00 -10.62
N THR A 102 -8.41 -5.00 -11.47
CA THR A 102 -9.28 -6.14 -11.21
C THR A 102 -8.59 -7.10 -10.26
N ILE A 103 -9.26 -7.40 -9.15
CA ILE A 103 -8.74 -8.28 -8.10
C ILE A 103 -9.67 -9.48 -7.99
N GLN A 104 -9.07 -10.67 -7.85
CA GLN A 104 -9.80 -11.91 -7.63
C GLN A 104 -9.95 -12.18 -6.13
N ALA A 105 -10.93 -13.01 -5.78
CA ALA A 105 -11.13 -13.38 -4.38
C ALA A 105 -9.87 -14.00 -3.79
N ASN A 106 -9.51 -13.55 -2.60
CA ASN A 106 -8.34 -13.99 -1.82
C ASN A 106 -6.98 -13.59 -2.39
N ASP A 107 -6.94 -12.68 -3.35
CA ASP A 107 -5.68 -12.08 -3.79
C ASP A 107 -5.02 -11.32 -2.64
N VAL A 108 -3.69 -11.36 -2.63
CA VAL A 108 -2.86 -10.64 -1.64
C VAL A 108 -2.16 -9.49 -2.34
N LEU A 109 -2.44 -8.27 -1.89
CA LEU A 109 -1.83 -7.05 -2.40
C LEU A 109 -0.67 -6.65 -1.50
N THR A 110 0.45 -6.27 -2.12
CA THR A 110 1.61 -5.73 -1.41
C THR A 110 2.14 -4.50 -2.12
N LEU A 111 2.86 -3.67 -1.39
CA LEU A 111 3.58 -2.50 -1.90
C LEU A 111 5.07 -2.80 -1.82
N ARG A 112 5.73 -2.89 -2.97
CA ARG A 112 7.09 -3.43 -3.07
C ARG A 112 8.10 -2.38 -3.52
N ASN A 113 9.28 -2.39 -2.90
CA ASN A 113 10.46 -1.70 -3.42
C ASN A 113 10.92 -2.44 -4.68
N HIS A 114 10.54 -1.93 -5.83
CA HIS A 114 10.76 -2.61 -7.11
C HIS A 114 11.58 -1.73 -8.04
N THR A 115 12.68 -2.27 -8.51
CA THR A 115 13.58 -1.62 -9.47
C THR A 115 14.26 -0.33 -8.99
N SER A 116 14.24 -0.06 -7.69
CA SER A 116 15.14 0.93 -7.11
C SER A 116 16.61 0.50 -7.28
N ALA A 117 17.52 1.44 -7.14
CA ALA A 117 18.95 1.11 -7.21
C ALA A 117 19.41 0.26 -6.04
N ALA A 118 18.75 0.37 -4.89
CA ALA A 118 19.14 -0.31 -3.65
C ALA A 118 17.98 -0.34 -2.66
N ALA A 119 18.24 -0.81 -1.45
CA ALA A 119 17.30 -0.72 -0.34
C ALA A 119 16.89 0.73 -0.08
N VAL A 120 15.68 0.94 0.39
CA VAL A 120 15.11 2.26 0.65
C VAL A 120 14.74 2.37 2.12
N THR A 121 15.24 3.41 2.78
CA THR A 121 14.90 3.74 4.16
C THR A 121 13.63 4.59 4.18
N LEU A 122 12.61 4.15 4.89
CA LEU A 122 11.40 4.96 5.07
C LEU A 122 11.67 6.11 6.03
N ALA A 123 11.13 7.29 5.73
CA ALA A 123 11.34 8.49 6.53
C ALA A 123 10.63 8.35 7.89
N ALA A 124 11.38 8.18 8.96
CA ALA A 124 10.78 7.85 10.24
C ALA A 124 11.38 8.56 11.45
N ALA A 125 12.64 8.87 11.44
CA ALA A 125 13.32 9.31 12.65
C ALA A 125 13.91 10.69 12.52
N PRO A 126 13.95 11.43 13.65
CA PRO A 126 13.37 11.30 14.99
C PRO A 126 12.24 12.24 15.24
N PRO A 127 11.02 12.22 15.09
CA PRO A 127 10.09 12.09 13.98
C PRO A 127 10.33 13.14 12.88
N ILE A 128 10.08 12.73 11.66
CA ILE A 128 10.31 13.58 10.49
C ILE A 128 9.38 14.80 10.52
N GLY A 129 9.96 15.97 10.39
CA GLY A 129 9.22 17.21 10.18
C GLY A 129 8.53 17.80 11.41
N GLY A 130 8.57 17.12 12.55
CA GLY A 130 7.86 17.58 13.75
C GLY A 130 8.08 16.68 14.94
N THR A 131 7.08 16.60 15.81
CA THR A 131 7.18 15.89 17.10
C THR A 131 6.35 14.61 17.17
N VAL A 132 5.58 14.31 16.14
CA VAL A 132 4.69 13.14 16.07
C VAL A 132 5.14 12.22 14.96
N SER A 133 5.10 10.90 15.21
CA SER A 133 5.40 9.90 14.19
C SER A 133 4.48 10.09 12.99
N ALA A 134 5.06 10.25 11.82
CA ALA A 134 4.32 10.50 10.59
C ALA A 134 4.18 9.22 9.77
N VAL A 135 3.09 9.11 9.02
CA VAL A 135 2.89 8.01 8.08
C VAL A 135 3.97 8.10 7.00
N ASN A 136 4.75 7.03 6.83
CA ASN A 136 5.79 6.96 5.82
C ASN A 136 5.48 5.99 4.68
N ALA A 137 4.42 5.20 4.81
CA ALA A 137 3.86 4.40 3.74
C ALA A 137 2.38 4.17 4.01
N SER A 138 1.57 4.19 2.96
CA SER A 138 0.13 3.94 3.10
C SER A 138 -0.44 3.32 1.84
N VAL A 139 -1.51 2.55 2.03
CA VAL A 139 -2.29 1.96 0.95
C VAL A 139 -3.76 2.18 1.26
N LEU A 140 -4.46 2.79 0.32
CA LEU A 140 -5.90 3.01 0.36
C LEU A 140 -6.55 2.15 -0.71
N LEU A 141 -7.52 1.33 -0.34
CA LEU A 141 -8.27 0.50 -1.26
C LEU A 141 -9.75 0.87 -1.20
N GLN A 142 -10.38 0.84 -2.38
CA GLN A 142 -11.79 1.17 -2.53
C GLN A 142 -12.40 0.32 -3.63
N LYS A 143 -13.35 -0.53 -3.29
CA LYS A 143 -14.05 -1.35 -4.29
C LYS A 143 -15.00 -0.47 -5.10
N LEU A 144 -14.94 -0.57 -6.42
CA LEU A 144 -15.75 0.23 -7.33
C LEU A 144 -17.00 -0.51 -7.79
N ASN A 145 -16.97 -1.83 -7.80
CA ASN A 145 -18.14 -2.61 -8.22
C ASN A 145 -18.13 -4.02 -7.66
#